data_380cc04a20452763c98b52d132f52981
#
_entry.id   380cc04a20452763c98b52d132f52981
#
_cell.length_a   1.000
_cell.length_b   1.000
_cell.length_c   1.000
_cell.angle_alpha   90.00
_cell.angle_beta   90.00
_cell.angle_gamma   90.00
#
_symmetry.space_group_name_H-M   'P 1'
#
loop_
_entity.id
_entity.type
_entity.pdbx_description
1 polymer ?
#
loop_
_entity_poly.entity_id
_entity_poly.type
_entity_poly.pdbx_seq_one_letter_code
_entity_poly.pdbx_strand_id
1 'polypeptide(L)'
;MKISLVILGLNEIDGLKHVMHRVDRSLFEQIILLDGGSTDGSADWAKENGYEVYVQKKRGIRNAHLESLDLIRGDVILTFSPDNNCTPEDIPIMIDEMKKGYDLVVASRYKGGIKSDDDDIITEFGNWFFQTIIRTFHGKNYDYSDPMTIYRIFKKDIYYKLDLLEEKYYKIPETLFFTNIGWEALMSMRAAKLNLKISEIPSVELARVGGVRKLQIIRWGLAYFYQVLAEIFIWRK
;
A
#
# COMPACT_ATOMS: atom_id res chain seq x y z
N MET A 1 -7.75 -19.18 -5.30
CA MET A 1 -7.36 -17.83 -4.90
C MET A 1 -7.23 -17.01 -6.17
N LYS A 2 -8.14 -16.08 -6.39
CA LYS A 2 -8.13 -15.15 -7.51
C LYS A 2 -7.46 -13.87 -7.07
N ILE A 3 -6.43 -13.43 -7.76
CA ILE A 3 -5.62 -12.28 -7.37
C ILE A 3 -5.82 -11.14 -8.36
N SER A 4 -6.11 -9.94 -7.85
CA SER A 4 -6.03 -8.71 -8.63
C SER A 4 -4.75 -7.95 -8.27
N LEU A 5 -3.91 -7.67 -9.28
CA LEU A 5 -2.81 -6.71 -9.16
C LEU A 5 -3.38 -5.30 -9.35
N VAL A 6 -3.31 -4.51 -8.30
CA VAL A 6 -3.77 -3.13 -8.29
C VAL A 6 -2.56 -2.21 -8.34
N ILE A 7 -2.32 -1.63 -9.50
CA ILE A 7 -1.24 -0.70 -9.76
C ILE A 7 -1.71 0.70 -9.41
N LEU A 8 -0.93 1.44 -8.63
CA LEU A 8 -1.23 2.80 -8.22
C LEU A 8 -0.28 3.76 -8.91
N GLY A 9 -0.78 4.58 -9.82
CA GLY A 9 0.05 5.47 -10.64
C GLY A 9 -0.50 6.89 -10.78
N LEU A 10 0.41 7.84 -10.81
CA LEU A 10 0.15 9.22 -11.21
C LEU A 10 1.40 9.76 -11.88
N ASN A 11 1.37 9.94 -13.19
CA ASN A 11 2.52 10.32 -14.01
C ASN A 11 3.72 9.38 -13.78
N GLU A 12 3.54 8.10 -14.11
CA GLU A 12 4.52 7.03 -13.89
C GLU A 12 4.81 6.25 -15.20
N ILE A 13 4.75 6.92 -16.37
CA ILE A 13 4.90 6.25 -17.67
C ILE A 13 6.26 5.54 -17.82
N ASP A 14 7.33 6.16 -17.33
CA ASP A 14 8.69 5.58 -17.42
C ASP A 14 8.81 4.36 -16.50
N GLY A 15 8.27 4.46 -15.30
CA GLY A 15 8.23 3.34 -14.36
C GLY A 15 7.38 2.18 -14.88
N LEU A 16 6.18 2.46 -15.41
CA LEU A 16 5.34 1.45 -16.05
C LEU A 16 6.08 0.70 -17.17
N LYS A 17 6.74 1.42 -18.07
CA LYS A 17 7.54 0.83 -19.15
C LYS A 17 8.71 0.00 -18.65
N HIS A 18 9.36 0.48 -17.57
CA HIS A 18 10.53 -0.18 -16.99
C HIS A 18 10.17 -1.43 -16.18
N VAL A 19 9.06 -1.43 -15.46
CA VAL A 19 8.78 -2.46 -14.45
C VAL A 19 7.81 -3.54 -14.97
N MET A 20 6.77 -3.15 -15.73
CA MET A 20 5.66 -4.05 -16.01
C MET A 20 5.99 -5.24 -16.92
N HIS A 21 7.07 -5.18 -17.70
CA HIS A 21 7.52 -6.32 -18.49
C HIS A 21 8.14 -7.45 -17.64
N ARG A 22 8.52 -7.17 -16.38
CA ARG A 22 9.05 -8.14 -15.41
C ARG A 22 7.92 -8.82 -14.62
N VAL A 23 6.70 -8.31 -14.70
CA VAL A 23 5.54 -8.88 -14.00
C VAL A 23 4.99 -10.06 -14.77
N ASP A 24 4.97 -11.24 -14.16
CA ASP A 24 4.31 -12.41 -14.74
C ASP A 24 2.79 -12.26 -14.65
N ARG A 25 2.17 -11.95 -15.79
CA ARG A 25 0.72 -11.74 -15.89
C ARG A 25 -0.11 -12.98 -15.59
N SER A 26 0.47 -14.18 -15.77
CA SER A 26 -0.25 -15.44 -15.55
C SER A 26 -0.62 -15.68 -14.08
N LEU A 27 0.00 -14.95 -13.16
CA LEU A 27 -0.28 -15.03 -11.72
C LEU A 27 -1.59 -14.33 -11.33
N PHE A 28 -2.19 -13.54 -12.21
CA PHE A 28 -3.30 -12.66 -11.90
C PHE A 28 -4.57 -12.95 -12.70
N GLU A 29 -5.71 -12.92 -12.04
CA GLU A 29 -7.04 -12.87 -12.66
C GLU A 29 -7.31 -11.51 -13.31
N GLN A 30 -6.69 -10.47 -12.76
CA GLN A 30 -6.87 -9.08 -13.17
C GLN A 30 -5.61 -8.27 -12.89
N ILE A 31 -5.26 -7.40 -13.83
CA ILE A 31 -4.27 -6.33 -13.60
C ILE A 31 -4.97 -5.01 -13.94
N ILE A 32 -5.07 -4.13 -12.95
CA ILE A 32 -5.76 -2.85 -13.10
C ILE A 32 -4.87 -1.70 -12.61
N LEU A 33 -4.72 -0.68 -13.46
CA LEU A 33 -4.11 0.60 -13.09
C LEU A 33 -5.18 1.53 -12.51
N LEU A 34 -5.00 1.94 -11.26
CA LEU A 34 -5.74 3.04 -10.66
C LEU A 34 -4.94 4.33 -10.92
N ASP A 35 -5.38 5.05 -11.95
CA ASP A 35 -4.69 6.24 -12.42
C ASP A 35 -5.14 7.50 -11.68
N GLY A 36 -4.21 8.24 -11.14
CA GLY A 36 -4.43 9.47 -10.37
C GLY A 36 -4.85 10.70 -11.19
N GLY A 37 -5.15 10.53 -12.49
CA GLY A 37 -5.37 11.60 -13.45
C GLY A 37 -4.05 12.02 -14.11
N SER A 38 -3.30 11.05 -14.63
CA SER A 38 -2.02 11.28 -15.31
C SER A 38 -2.17 12.09 -16.59
N THR A 39 -1.14 12.87 -16.88
CA THR A 39 -1.05 13.72 -18.08
C THR A 39 0.15 13.35 -18.98
N ASP A 40 0.94 12.36 -18.56
CA ASP A 40 2.16 11.91 -19.23
C ASP A 40 1.96 10.76 -20.21
N GLY A 41 0.70 10.27 -20.37
CA GLY A 41 0.37 9.12 -21.19
C GLY A 41 0.35 7.78 -20.44
N SER A 42 0.53 7.75 -19.11
CA SER A 42 0.49 6.52 -18.29
C SER A 42 -0.77 5.68 -18.52
N ALA A 43 -1.95 6.34 -18.50
CA ALA A 43 -3.24 5.66 -18.65
C ALA A 43 -3.42 5.05 -20.04
N ASP A 44 -2.99 5.77 -21.08
CA ASP A 44 -3.10 5.31 -22.47
C ASP A 44 -2.12 4.18 -22.74
N TRP A 45 -0.88 4.29 -22.30
CA TRP A 45 0.09 3.23 -22.38
C TRP A 45 -0.42 1.94 -21.71
N ALA A 46 -1.02 2.05 -20.54
CA ALA A 46 -1.56 0.89 -19.82
C ALA A 46 -2.67 0.19 -20.64
N LYS A 47 -3.61 0.95 -21.22
CA LYS A 47 -4.67 0.41 -22.10
C LYS A 47 -4.08 -0.28 -23.32
N GLU A 48 -3.14 0.37 -24.01
CA GLU A 48 -2.48 -0.18 -25.21
C GLU A 48 -1.73 -1.48 -24.92
N ASN A 49 -1.24 -1.65 -23.69
CA ASN A 49 -0.58 -2.87 -23.24
C ASN A 49 -1.54 -3.90 -22.62
N GLY A 50 -2.86 -3.69 -22.74
CA GLY A 50 -3.89 -4.66 -22.31
C GLY A 50 -4.13 -4.70 -20.82
N TYR A 51 -3.80 -3.65 -20.06
CA TYR A 51 -4.19 -3.48 -18.67
C TYR A 51 -5.54 -2.80 -18.55
N GLU A 52 -6.31 -3.16 -17.54
CA GLU A 52 -7.50 -2.39 -17.18
C GLU A 52 -7.07 -1.06 -16.57
N VAL A 53 -7.84 -0.01 -16.83
CA VAL A 53 -7.52 1.33 -16.30
C VAL A 53 -8.77 1.94 -15.70
N TYR A 54 -8.64 2.40 -14.47
CA TYR A 54 -9.61 3.26 -13.82
C TYR A 54 -8.98 4.62 -13.50
N VAL A 55 -9.53 5.70 -14.04
CA VAL A 55 -9.08 7.07 -13.72
C VAL A 55 -9.91 7.58 -12.54
N GLN A 56 -9.27 7.82 -11.41
CA GLN A 56 -9.94 8.28 -10.20
C GLN A 56 -10.53 9.69 -10.33
N LYS A 57 -11.62 9.94 -9.65
CA LYS A 57 -12.29 11.25 -9.64
C LYS A 57 -11.77 12.14 -8.52
N LYS A 58 -11.55 11.56 -7.34
CA LYS A 58 -11.03 12.26 -6.15
C LYS A 58 -9.56 11.88 -5.94
N ARG A 59 -8.71 12.86 -5.65
CA ARG A 59 -7.28 12.64 -5.38
C ARG A 59 -7.05 11.81 -4.12
N GLY A 60 -5.99 11.02 -4.14
CA GLY A 60 -5.49 10.23 -3.02
C GLY A 60 -5.69 8.72 -3.22
N ILE A 61 -4.71 7.94 -2.78
CA ILE A 61 -4.66 6.49 -2.92
C ILE A 61 -5.91 5.81 -2.34
N ARG A 62 -6.36 6.23 -1.16
CA ARG A 62 -7.57 5.72 -0.53
C ARG A 62 -8.80 5.92 -1.41
N ASN A 63 -8.96 7.11 -1.99
CA ASN A 63 -10.07 7.41 -2.89
C ASN A 63 -10.02 6.56 -4.16
N ALA A 64 -8.84 6.34 -4.73
CA ALA A 64 -8.68 5.43 -5.87
C ALA A 64 -9.22 4.03 -5.57
N HIS A 65 -8.89 3.47 -4.40
CA HIS A 65 -9.42 2.18 -3.96
C HIS A 65 -10.93 2.20 -3.71
N LEU A 66 -11.43 3.22 -3.00
CA LEU A 66 -12.87 3.36 -2.74
C LEU A 66 -13.70 3.39 -4.02
N GLU A 67 -13.25 4.17 -5.00
CA GLU A 67 -13.95 4.36 -6.25
C GLU A 67 -13.89 3.13 -7.18
N SER A 68 -12.86 2.29 -7.04
CA SER A 68 -12.61 1.13 -7.91
C SER A 68 -12.90 -0.22 -7.28
N LEU A 69 -13.28 -0.27 -6.00
CA LEU A 69 -13.39 -1.52 -5.25
C LEU A 69 -14.35 -2.54 -5.87
N ASP A 70 -15.45 -2.07 -6.45
CA ASP A 70 -16.43 -2.92 -7.15
C ASP A 70 -15.91 -3.45 -8.49
N LEU A 71 -14.89 -2.81 -9.07
CA LEU A 71 -14.23 -3.25 -10.29
C LEU A 71 -13.16 -4.31 -10.02
N ILE A 72 -12.65 -4.40 -8.79
CA ILE A 72 -11.64 -5.38 -8.41
C ILE A 72 -12.28 -6.75 -8.24
N ARG A 73 -11.91 -7.71 -9.10
CA ARG A 73 -12.52 -9.05 -9.18
C ARG A 73 -11.89 -10.10 -8.29
N GLY A 74 -10.62 -9.91 -7.89
CA GLY A 74 -9.89 -10.88 -7.07
C GLY A 74 -10.41 -10.95 -5.63
N ASP A 75 -10.33 -12.15 -5.04
CA ASP A 75 -10.56 -12.38 -3.60
C ASP A 75 -9.39 -11.85 -2.77
N VAL A 76 -8.24 -11.71 -3.43
CA VAL A 76 -6.98 -11.20 -2.89
C VAL A 76 -6.51 -10.04 -3.75
N ILE A 77 -6.00 -9.02 -3.11
CA ILE A 77 -5.48 -7.80 -3.73
C ILE A 77 -3.99 -7.72 -3.45
N LEU A 78 -3.21 -7.50 -4.49
CA LEU A 78 -1.81 -7.09 -4.39
C LEU A 78 -1.70 -5.65 -4.84
N THR A 79 -1.27 -4.76 -3.96
CA THR A 79 -1.02 -3.35 -4.27
C THR A 79 0.42 -3.13 -4.69
N PHE A 80 0.61 -2.37 -5.76
CA PHE A 80 1.89 -2.23 -6.44
C PHE A 80 2.10 -0.80 -6.93
N SER A 81 3.31 -0.24 -6.70
CA SER A 81 3.75 1.01 -7.31
C SER A 81 4.67 0.71 -8.49
N PRO A 82 4.44 1.31 -9.66
CA PRO A 82 5.24 1.00 -10.86
C PRO A 82 6.55 1.80 -10.95
N ASP A 83 6.92 2.52 -9.90
CA ASP A 83 8.06 3.43 -9.83
C ASP A 83 9.42 2.75 -9.56
N ASN A 84 9.46 1.41 -9.61
CA ASN A 84 10.59 0.53 -9.31
C ASN A 84 10.88 0.32 -7.80
N ASN A 85 10.14 0.97 -6.91
CA ASN A 85 10.27 0.74 -5.47
C ASN A 85 9.64 -0.60 -5.04
N CYS A 86 8.68 -1.10 -5.83
CA CYS A 86 8.12 -2.45 -5.66
C CYS A 86 8.83 -3.42 -6.61
N THR A 87 9.51 -4.42 -6.08
CA THR A 87 10.28 -5.41 -6.86
C THR A 87 9.37 -6.51 -7.38
N PRO A 88 9.14 -6.65 -8.70
CA PRO A 88 8.24 -7.68 -9.25
C PRO A 88 8.61 -9.12 -8.87
N GLU A 89 9.89 -9.39 -8.62
CA GLU A 89 10.41 -10.69 -8.23
C GLU A 89 9.91 -11.15 -6.84
N ASP A 90 9.45 -10.24 -6.01
CA ASP A 90 8.85 -10.55 -4.70
C ASP A 90 7.41 -11.07 -4.82
N ILE A 91 6.73 -10.79 -5.94
CA ILE A 91 5.33 -11.15 -6.15
C ILE A 91 5.07 -12.66 -5.95
N PRO A 92 5.82 -13.58 -6.57
CA PRO A 92 5.64 -15.01 -6.36
C PRO A 92 5.81 -15.42 -4.89
N ILE A 93 6.78 -14.81 -4.19
CA ILE A 93 7.07 -15.09 -2.77
C ILE A 93 5.88 -14.65 -1.90
N MET A 94 5.35 -13.45 -2.15
CA MET A 94 4.16 -12.94 -1.44
C MET A 94 2.93 -13.83 -1.67
N ILE A 95 2.74 -14.29 -2.91
CA ILE A 95 1.64 -15.20 -3.28
C ILE A 95 1.78 -16.54 -2.54
N ASP A 96 2.99 -17.08 -2.46
CA ASP A 96 3.24 -18.34 -1.76
C ASP A 96 3.03 -18.21 -0.24
N GLU A 97 3.37 -17.07 0.35
CA GLU A 97 3.00 -16.77 1.74
C GLU A 97 1.47 -16.74 1.92
N MET A 98 0.73 -16.06 1.03
CA MET A 98 -0.74 -16.05 1.09
C MET A 98 -1.35 -17.46 1.02
N LYS A 99 -0.77 -18.37 0.22
CA LYS A 99 -1.20 -19.78 0.13
C LYS A 99 -1.03 -20.54 1.44
N LYS A 100 -0.13 -20.10 2.34
CA LYS A 100 0.03 -20.68 3.69
C LYS A 100 -1.11 -20.28 4.66
N GLY A 101 -2.06 -19.45 4.20
CA GLY A 101 -3.24 -19.06 4.96
C GLY A 101 -3.10 -17.76 5.74
N TYR A 102 -2.15 -16.92 5.41
CA TYR A 102 -2.07 -15.56 5.94
C TYR A 102 -3.22 -14.70 5.43
N ASP A 103 -3.58 -13.69 6.19
CA ASP A 103 -4.62 -12.71 5.83
C ASP A 103 -4.01 -11.51 5.10
N LEU A 104 -2.76 -11.17 5.46
CA LEU A 104 -1.97 -10.06 4.95
C LEU A 104 -0.50 -10.46 4.87
N VAL A 105 0.17 -10.16 3.77
CA VAL A 105 1.63 -10.26 3.62
C VAL A 105 2.18 -8.92 3.18
N VAL A 106 3.22 -8.47 3.85
CA VAL A 106 3.87 -7.17 3.63
C VAL A 106 5.26 -7.39 3.05
N ALA A 107 5.59 -6.71 1.97
CA ALA A 107 6.96 -6.64 1.46
C ALA A 107 7.68 -5.51 2.21
N SER A 108 8.55 -5.91 3.15
CA SER A 108 9.17 -4.99 4.11
C SER A 108 10.56 -4.55 3.66
N ARG A 109 10.79 -3.25 3.66
CA ARG A 109 12.07 -2.61 3.37
C ARG A 109 13.10 -2.75 4.49
N TYR A 110 12.64 -3.17 5.68
CA TYR A 110 13.46 -3.20 6.91
C TYR A 110 13.64 -4.60 7.49
N LYS A 111 12.94 -5.61 6.98
CA LYS A 111 13.07 -6.98 7.46
C LYS A 111 14.42 -7.57 7.03
N GLY A 112 15.11 -8.22 7.95
CA GLY A 112 16.40 -8.87 7.66
C GLY A 112 17.59 -7.93 7.48
N GLY A 113 17.47 -6.66 7.89
CA GLY A 113 18.56 -5.68 7.78
C GLY A 113 18.79 -5.13 6.37
N ILE A 114 17.81 -5.30 5.49
CA ILE A 114 17.84 -4.69 4.15
C ILE A 114 17.77 -3.17 4.30
N LYS A 115 18.48 -2.46 3.43
CA LYS A 115 18.41 -1.00 3.32
C LYS A 115 17.71 -0.65 2.01
N SER A 116 16.84 0.36 2.08
CA SER A 116 16.19 0.95 0.91
C SER A 116 17.18 1.94 0.25
N ASP A 117 17.24 1.91 -1.08
CA ASP A 117 18.02 2.88 -1.86
C ASP A 117 17.29 4.24 -1.98
N ASP A 118 16.00 4.29 -1.69
CA ASP A 118 15.14 5.50 -1.80
C ASP A 118 14.81 6.13 -0.42
N ASP A 119 15.27 5.52 0.68
CA ASP A 119 15.03 6.02 2.03
C ASP A 119 16.03 7.12 2.44
N ASP A 120 15.50 8.12 3.15
CA ASP A 120 16.29 9.10 3.87
C ASP A 120 16.16 8.89 5.40
N ILE A 121 17.04 9.53 6.16
CA ILE A 121 17.10 9.43 7.63
C ILE A 121 15.75 9.80 8.27
N ILE A 122 14.99 10.71 7.67
CA ILE A 122 13.69 11.17 8.19
C ILE A 122 12.64 10.07 8.00
N THR A 123 12.64 9.42 6.84
CA THR A 123 11.73 8.31 6.51
C THR A 123 12.03 7.09 7.39
N GLU A 124 13.31 6.73 7.57
CA GLU A 124 13.74 5.64 8.45
C GLU A 124 13.33 5.90 9.90
N PHE A 125 13.59 7.11 10.43
CA PHE A 125 13.15 7.50 11.77
C PHE A 125 11.63 7.46 11.90
N GLY A 126 10.90 7.97 10.91
CA GLY A 126 9.44 7.94 10.87
C GLY A 126 8.90 6.52 10.93
N ASN A 127 9.46 5.60 10.14
CA ASN A 127 9.06 4.19 10.15
C ASN A 127 9.34 3.52 11.51
N TRP A 128 10.54 3.70 12.07
CA TRP A 128 10.89 3.21 13.40
C TRP A 128 9.92 3.73 14.47
N PHE A 129 9.57 5.01 14.40
CA PHE A 129 8.66 5.65 15.35
C PHE A 129 7.24 5.06 15.26
N PHE A 130 6.68 4.96 14.05
CA PHE A 130 5.36 4.37 13.83
C PHE A 130 5.33 2.89 14.21
N GLN A 131 6.34 2.12 13.82
CA GLN A 131 6.50 0.73 14.23
C GLN A 131 6.46 0.59 15.76
N THR A 132 7.21 1.43 16.47
CA THR A 132 7.27 1.39 17.92
C THR A 132 5.93 1.67 18.58
N ILE A 133 5.19 2.68 18.08
CA ILE A 133 3.85 3.00 18.60
C ILE A 133 2.86 1.85 18.30
N ILE A 134 2.84 1.34 17.08
CA ILE A 134 1.93 0.26 16.71
C ILE A 134 2.21 -0.98 17.56
N ARG A 135 3.46 -1.36 17.71
CA ARG A 135 3.86 -2.50 18.57
C ARG A 135 3.45 -2.30 20.02
N THR A 136 3.61 -1.10 20.56
CA THR A 136 3.33 -0.79 21.96
C THR A 136 1.84 -0.76 22.28
N PHE A 137 1.04 -0.15 21.41
CA PHE A 137 -0.37 0.16 21.71
C PHE A 137 -1.38 -0.71 20.96
N HIS A 138 -1.00 -1.26 19.79
CA HIS A 138 -1.95 -1.91 18.88
C HIS A 138 -1.71 -3.41 18.68
N GLY A 139 -0.61 -3.97 19.13
CA GLY A 139 -0.37 -5.40 18.97
C GLY A 139 0.95 -5.85 19.56
N LYS A 140 0.94 -6.20 20.86
CA LYS A 140 2.16 -6.63 21.56
C LYS A 140 2.82 -7.90 20.98
N ASN A 141 2.05 -8.74 20.30
CA ASN A 141 2.52 -9.98 19.66
C ASN A 141 2.92 -9.77 18.20
N TYR A 142 2.92 -8.54 17.75
CA TYR A 142 3.11 -8.19 16.35
C TYR A 142 4.49 -7.60 16.11
N ASP A 143 5.22 -8.24 15.21
CA ASP A 143 6.57 -7.81 14.83
C ASP A 143 6.57 -7.18 13.42
N TYR A 144 5.89 -6.05 13.29
CA TYR A 144 5.95 -5.25 12.07
C TYR A 144 7.28 -4.53 11.97
N SER A 145 7.95 -4.71 10.84
CA SER A 145 9.13 -3.91 10.49
C SER A 145 8.79 -2.79 9.50
N ASP A 146 7.70 -2.92 8.72
CA ASP A 146 7.26 -1.88 7.77
C ASP A 146 5.74 -1.71 7.75
N PRO A 147 5.15 -1.01 8.73
CA PRO A 147 3.72 -0.81 8.81
C PRO A 147 3.16 0.17 7.76
N MET A 148 4.01 0.93 7.08
CA MET A 148 3.61 2.05 6.22
C MET A 148 3.73 1.76 4.73
N THR A 149 4.37 0.66 4.33
CA THR A 149 4.53 0.34 2.91
C THR A 149 3.21 0.06 2.23
N ILE A 150 3.11 0.46 0.97
CA ILE A 150 1.98 0.14 0.10
C ILE A 150 2.12 -1.25 -0.53
N TYR A 151 3.35 -1.78 -0.64
CA TYR A 151 3.61 -3.06 -1.26
C TYR A 151 3.20 -4.20 -0.35
N ARG A 152 1.96 -4.64 -0.52
CA ARG A 152 1.34 -5.71 0.27
C ARG A 152 0.33 -6.52 -0.52
N ILE A 153 0.13 -7.76 -0.11
CA ILE A 153 -0.93 -8.63 -0.62
C ILE A 153 -1.85 -9.03 0.54
N PHE A 154 -3.15 -8.95 0.33
CA PHE A 154 -4.13 -9.17 1.39
C PHE A 154 -5.48 -9.63 0.85
N LYS A 155 -6.28 -10.28 1.70
CA LYS A 155 -7.66 -10.66 1.38
C LYS A 155 -8.52 -9.42 1.19
N LYS A 156 -9.33 -9.37 0.13
CA LYS A 156 -10.19 -8.22 -0.18
C LYS A 156 -11.15 -7.87 0.96
N ASP A 157 -11.63 -8.86 1.72
CA ASP A 157 -12.55 -8.65 2.82
C ASP A 157 -11.95 -7.87 4.01
N ILE A 158 -10.62 -7.72 4.05
CA ILE A 158 -9.91 -6.90 5.05
C ILE A 158 -10.40 -5.44 5.02
N TYR A 159 -10.74 -4.89 3.85
CA TYR A 159 -11.30 -3.54 3.77
C TYR A 159 -12.53 -3.36 4.68
N TYR A 160 -13.41 -4.35 4.69
CA TYR A 160 -14.64 -4.35 5.49
C TYR A 160 -14.39 -4.77 6.94
N LYS A 161 -13.59 -5.82 7.15
CA LYS A 161 -13.26 -6.31 8.50
C LYS A 161 -12.61 -5.25 9.37
N LEU A 162 -11.77 -4.42 8.77
CA LEU A 162 -11.02 -3.38 9.44
C LEU A 162 -11.65 -1.98 9.30
N ASP A 163 -12.85 -1.86 8.74
CA ASP A 163 -13.54 -0.58 8.51
C ASP A 163 -12.66 0.46 7.80
N LEU A 164 -11.82 0.03 6.84
CA LEU A 164 -10.86 0.91 6.17
C LEU A 164 -11.51 1.90 5.19
N LEU A 165 -12.76 1.65 4.82
CA LEU A 165 -13.49 2.45 3.85
C LEU A 165 -14.26 3.62 4.50
N GLU A 166 -14.32 3.66 5.83
CA GLU A 166 -15.09 4.62 6.59
C GLU A 166 -14.40 5.99 6.65
N GLU A 167 -14.92 6.98 5.95
CA GLU A 167 -14.35 8.33 5.83
C GLU A 167 -14.12 9.01 7.20
N LYS A 168 -14.95 8.70 8.20
CA LYS A 168 -14.85 9.28 9.55
C LYS A 168 -13.47 9.11 10.21
N TYR A 169 -12.73 8.06 9.86
CA TYR A 169 -11.40 7.79 10.44
C TYR A 169 -10.27 8.60 9.80
N TYR A 170 -10.56 9.25 8.69
CA TYR A 170 -9.59 10.05 7.91
C TYR A 170 -9.89 11.53 7.96
N LYS A 171 -11.18 11.90 8.07
CA LYS A 171 -11.66 13.28 7.94
C LYS A 171 -10.93 14.27 8.85
N ILE A 172 -10.74 13.95 10.14
CA ILE A 172 -10.12 14.88 11.08
C ILE A 172 -8.65 15.13 10.73
N PRO A 173 -7.77 14.12 10.62
CA PRO A 173 -6.36 14.36 10.29
C PRO A 173 -6.20 14.98 8.89
N GLU A 174 -7.00 14.58 7.90
CA GLU A 174 -6.94 15.16 6.56
C GLU A 174 -7.33 16.64 6.55
N THR A 175 -8.37 17.02 7.29
CA THR A 175 -8.78 18.43 7.41
C THR A 175 -7.76 19.25 8.17
N LEU A 176 -7.24 18.72 9.29
CA LEU A 176 -6.31 19.46 10.16
C LEU A 176 -4.96 19.72 9.50
N PHE A 177 -4.46 18.78 8.70
CA PHE A 177 -3.15 18.85 8.08
C PHE A 177 -3.20 19.12 6.57
N PHE A 178 -4.40 19.41 6.01
CA PHE A 178 -4.60 19.74 4.60
C PHE A 178 -3.96 18.72 3.65
N THR A 179 -4.23 17.43 3.88
CA THR A 179 -3.65 16.34 3.10
C THR A 179 -4.64 15.19 2.94
N ASN A 180 -4.31 14.22 2.09
CA ASN A 180 -5.03 12.95 2.00
C ASN A 180 -4.08 11.83 2.41
N ILE A 181 -4.51 10.98 3.34
CA ILE A 181 -3.72 9.83 3.80
C ILE A 181 -4.28 8.52 3.25
N GLY A 182 -3.40 7.53 3.11
CA GLY A 182 -3.77 6.18 2.70
C GLY A 182 -4.38 5.38 3.85
N TRP A 183 -4.64 4.13 3.57
CA TRP A 183 -5.21 3.16 4.52
C TRP A 183 -4.13 2.26 5.17
N GLU A 184 -2.86 2.39 4.78
CA GLU A 184 -1.77 1.48 5.13
C GLU A 184 -1.55 1.41 6.64
N ALA A 185 -1.39 2.57 7.29
CA ALA A 185 -1.21 2.65 8.73
C ALA A 185 -2.42 2.06 9.48
N LEU A 186 -3.62 2.42 9.05
CA LEU A 186 -4.85 1.96 9.68
C LEU A 186 -5.03 0.45 9.52
N MET A 187 -4.72 -0.10 8.34
CA MET A 187 -4.72 -1.54 8.10
C MET A 187 -3.75 -2.24 9.03
N SER A 188 -2.51 -1.76 9.15
CA SER A 188 -1.49 -2.36 9.99
C SER A 188 -1.91 -2.38 11.46
N MET A 189 -2.43 -1.27 11.99
CA MET A 189 -2.88 -1.16 13.38
C MET A 189 -4.07 -2.09 13.68
N ARG A 190 -5.10 -2.05 12.83
CA ARG A 190 -6.32 -2.81 13.05
C ARG A 190 -6.15 -4.29 12.81
N ALA A 191 -5.30 -4.67 11.84
CA ALA A 191 -4.92 -6.05 11.64
C ALA A 191 -4.20 -6.62 12.88
N ALA A 192 -3.31 -5.84 13.50
CA ALA A 192 -2.66 -6.20 14.75
C ALA A 192 -3.67 -6.35 15.91
N LYS A 193 -4.60 -5.38 16.07
CA LYS A 193 -5.65 -5.43 17.11
C LYS A 193 -6.55 -6.66 17.00
N LEU A 194 -6.91 -7.07 15.79
CA LEU A 194 -7.72 -8.27 15.54
C LEU A 194 -6.92 -9.56 15.50
N ASN A 195 -5.61 -9.53 15.76
CA ASN A 195 -4.72 -10.68 15.68
C ASN A 195 -4.86 -11.44 14.33
N LEU A 196 -4.98 -10.71 13.21
CA LEU A 196 -4.99 -11.33 11.90
C LEU A 196 -3.66 -12.06 11.67
N LYS A 197 -3.68 -13.09 10.83
CA LYS A 197 -2.46 -13.80 10.44
C LYS A 197 -1.69 -12.97 9.43
N ILE A 198 -0.59 -12.37 9.85
CA ILE A 198 0.26 -11.53 9.02
C ILE A 198 1.65 -12.13 8.87
N SER A 199 2.21 -12.00 7.68
CA SER A 199 3.61 -12.29 7.38
C SER A 199 4.27 -11.07 6.78
N GLU A 200 5.58 -11.00 6.91
CA GLU A 200 6.42 -10.06 6.17
C GLU A 200 7.48 -10.83 5.42
N ILE A 201 7.76 -10.43 4.19
CA ILE A 201 8.94 -10.86 3.44
C ILE A 201 9.94 -9.72 3.35
N PRO A 202 11.25 -9.99 3.32
CA PRO A 202 12.23 -8.96 3.01
C PRO A 202 12.08 -8.54 1.54
N SER A 203 12.12 -7.22 1.27
CA SER A 203 11.99 -6.66 -0.07
C SER A 203 12.99 -5.52 -0.25
N VAL A 204 13.74 -5.55 -1.35
CA VAL A 204 14.68 -4.48 -1.69
C VAL A 204 13.89 -3.38 -2.39
N GLU A 205 13.93 -2.16 -1.85
CA GLU A 205 13.41 -0.98 -2.53
C GLU A 205 14.52 -0.40 -3.39
N LEU A 206 14.40 -0.58 -4.70
CA LEU A 206 15.33 -0.07 -5.69
C LEU A 206 15.10 1.43 -5.93
N ALA A 207 16.11 2.09 -6.47
CA ALA A 207 15.98 3.50 -6.83
C ALA A 207 14.83 3.72 -7.83
N ARG A 208 14.06 4.78 -7.59
CA ARG A 208 12.92 5.19 -8.42
C ARG A 208 13.30 5.38 -9.88
N VAL A 209 12.45 4.92 -10.78
CA VAL A 209 12.54 5.15 -12.22
C VAL A 209 11.41 6.06 -12.65
N GLY A 210 11.76 7.23 -13.21
CA GLY A 210 10.78 8.24 -13.62
C GLY A 210 10.02 8.90 -12.48
N GLY A 211 9.11 9.80 -12.85
CA GLY A 211 8.23 10.48 -11.91
C GLY A 211 8.94 11.38 -10.89
N VAL A 212 8.16 11.93 -9.98
CA VAL A 212 8.65 12.76 -8.86
C VAL A 212 8.11 12.18 -7.55
N ARG A 213 8.96 12.07 -6.54
CA ARG A 213 8.53 11.67 -5.19
C ARG A 213 7.45 12.63 -4.68
N LYS A 214 6.24 12.10 -4.45
CA LYS A 214 5.05 12.88 -4.08
C LYS A 214 4.84 12.95 -2.56
N LEU A 215 5.79 12.44 -1.79
CA LEU A 215 5.72 12.33 -0.35
C LEU A 215 5.75 13.72 0.32
N GLN A 216 4.67 14.08 0.99
CA GLN A 216 4.57 15.29 1.81
C GLN A 216 4.96 14.96 3.26
N ILE A 217 6.25 14.75 3.52
CA ILE A 217 6.78 14.17 4.75
C ILE A 217 6.16 14.77 6.02
N ILE A 218 6.12 16.10 6.13
CA ILE A 218 5.62 16.77 7.35
C ILE A 218 4.11 16.61 7.48
N ARG A 219 3.33 16.92 6.45
CA ARG A 219 1.86 16.87 6.50
C ARG A 219 1.35 15.45 6.71
N TRP A 220 1.88 14.50 5.96
CA TRP A 220 1.53 13.09 6.09
C TRP A 220 2.01 12.53 7.42
N GLY A 221 3.23 12.85 7.85
CA GLY A 221 3.76 12.42 9.14
C GLY A 221 2.87 12.85 10.30
N LEU A 222 2.45 14.12 10.33
CA LEU A 222 1.55 14.64 11.37
C LEU A 222 0.13 14.04 11.29
N ALA A 223 -0.40 13.86 10.08
CA ALA A 223 -1.72 13.25 9.88
C ALA A 223 -1.74 11.78 10.33
N TYR A 224 -0.73 11.00 9.96
CA TYR A 224 -0.58 9.61 10.42
C TYR A 224 -0.31 9.54 11.92
N PHE A 225 0.51 10.44 12.47
CA PHE A 225 0.74 10.51 13.93
C PHE A 225 -0.57 10.72 14.68
N TYR A 226 -1.37 11.71 14.26
CA TYR A 226 -2.70 11.92 14.82
C TYR A 226 -3.56 10.65 14.71
N GLN A 227 -3.62 10.04 13.52
CA GLN A 227 -4.44 8.85 13.28
C GLN A 227 -4.02 7.69 14.19
N VAL A 228 -2.72 7.45 14.34
CA VAL A 228 -2.18 6.37 15.16
C VAL A 228 -2.52 6.56 16.64
N LEU A 229 -2.40 7.80 17.15
CA LEU A 229 -2.77 8.10 18.53
C LEU A 229 -4.29 8.03 18.74
N ALA A 230 -5.07 8.59 17.84
CA ALA A 230 -6.53 8.55 17.93
C ALA A 230 -7.07 7.11 17.91
N GLU A 231 -6.42 6.23 17.13
CA GLU A 231 -6.81 4.83 17.00
C GLU A 231 -6.67 4.03 18.30
N ILE A 232 -5.88 4.48 19.26
CA ILE A 232 -5.80 3.87 20.60
C ILE A 232 -7.17 3.89 21.30
N PHE A 233 -7.96 4.95 21.05
CA PHE A 233 -9.21 5.23 21.76
C PHE A 233 -10.46 5.00 20.91
N ILE A 234 -10.38 5.19 19.59
CA ILE A 234 -11.54 5.32 18.72
C ILE A 234 -12.07 3.96 18.25
N TRP A 235 -11.18 3.06 17.84
CA TRP A 235 -11.60 1.79 17.26
C TRP A 235 -11.42 0.63 18.24
N ARG A 236 -12.53 0.07 18.65
CA ARG A 236 -12.59 -1.07 19.59
C ARG A 236 -13.55 -2.11 19.00
N LYS A 237 -13.01 -3.19 18.47
CA LYS A 237 -13.74 -4.42 18.08
C LYS A 237 -13.36 -5.54 19.01
#